data_d68e719c60206d513a7bcbd69932c645
#
_entry.id   d68e719c60206d513a7bcbd69932c645
#
_cell.length_a   1.000
_cell.length_b   1.000
_cell.length_c   1.000
_cell.angle_alpha   90.00
_cell.angle_beta   90.00
_cell.angle_gamma   90.00
#
_symmetry.space_group_name_H-M   'P 1'
#
loop_
_entity.id
_entity.type
_entity.pdbx_description
1 polymer ?
#
loop_
_entity_poly.entity_id
_entity_poly.type
_entity_poly.pdbx_seq_one_letter_code
_entity_poly.pdbx_strand_id
1 'polypeptide(L)'
;MKTQKVKIPYSNTTIPPERTKADIEKMLKEHGIEDIQWTTYKGKTVLKFLWKIQIQGVDKEIMFQFSPPLIPSVKRSWTGVRYERIHVNLEATSYRLLWHYLKNKLEAVRWGLESMEKEFLSHAVVSLPNGQETTVGERIEEVYRQVSSPALGYQKEESKIVEGEVVEENQA
;
A
#
# COMPACT_ATOMS: atom_id res chain seq x y z
N MET A 1 -20.59 -20.46 -5.63
CA MET A 1 -19.22 -20.18 -5.14
C MET A 1 -19.27 -19.87 -3.65
N LYS A 2 -18.62 -20.64 -2.79
CA LYS A 2 -18.52 -20.34 -1.35
C LYS A 2 -17.51 -19.20 -1.19
N THR A 3 -17.97 -18.03 -0.81
CA THR A 3 -17.12 -16.91 -0.44
C THR A 3 -16.30 -17.32 0.79
N GLN A 4 -15.01 -17.58 0.61
CA GLN A 4 -14.11 -17.79 1.74
C GLN A 4 -14.09 -16.50 2.57
N LYS A 5 -14.55 -16.57 3.82
CA LYS A 5 -14.38 -15.48 4.78
C LYS A 5 -12.89 -15.34 5.08
N VAL A 6 -12.25 -14.36 4.46
CA VAL A 6 -10.87 -14.00 4.78
C VAL A 6 -10.83 -13.56 6.24
N LYS A 7 -10.09 -14.29 7.07
CA LYS A 7 -9.89 -13.95 8.48
C LYS A 7 -8.95 -12.73 8.53
N ILE A 8 -9.45 -11.61 9.05
CA ILE A 8 -8.64 -10.40 9.23
C ILE A 8 -7.66 -10.65 10.39
N PRO A 9 -6.34 -10.57 10.14
CA PRO A 9 -5.34 -10.70 11.20
C PRO A 9 -5.57 -9.66 12.30
N TYR A 10 -5.30 -10.01 13.55
CA TYR A 10 -5.41 -9.11 14.71
C TYR A 10 -6.80 -8.51 14.94
N SER A 11 -7.87 -9.05 14.33
CA SER A 11 -9.23 -8.51 14.47
C SER A 11 -9.79 -8.52 15.89
N ASN A 12 -9.17 -9.28 16.78
CA ASN A 12 -9.50 -9.38 18.21
C ASN A 12 -8.48 -8.67 19.12
N THR A 13 -7.65 -7.79 18.57
CA THR A 13 -6.67 -7.05 19.38
C THR A 13 -7.37 -6.18 20.43
N THR A 14 -6.87 -6.21 21.66
CA THR A 14 -7.30 -5.36 22.77
C THR A 14 -6.36 -4.17 22.98
N ILE A 15 -5.25 -4.10 22.20
CA ILE A 15 -4.26 -3.04 22.32
C ILE A 15 -4.84 -1.78 21.67
N PRO A 16 -4.95 -0.67 22.41
CA PRO A 16 -5.48 0.58 21.88
C PRO A 16 -4.57 1.18 20.81
N PRO A 17 -5.13 1.96 19.85
CA PRO A 17 -4.37 2.62 18.80
C PRO A 17 -3.21 3.48 19.30
N GLU A 18 -3.42 4.22 20.40
CA GLU A 18 -2.42 5.12 20.99
C GLU A 18 -1.18 4.35 21.45
N ARG A 19 -1.38 3.19 22.09
CA ARG A 19 -0.25 2.33 22.48
C ARG A 19 0.49 1.80 21.28
N THR A 20 -0.22 1.42 20.21
CA THR A 20 0.43 0.94 18.99
C THR A 20 1.20 2.06 18.29
N LYS A 21 0.71 3.32 18.32
CA LYS A 21 1.47 4.49 17.84
C LYS A 21 2.77 4.64 18.61
N ALA A 22 2.72 4.59 19.95
CA ALA A 22 3.92 4.67 20.79
C ALA A 22 4.91 3.51 20.51
N ASP A 23 4.42 2.30 20.29
CA ASP A 23 5.24 1.14 19.91
C ASP A 23 5.93 1.37 18.54
N ILE A 24 5.22 1.99 17.56
CA ILE A 24 5.78 2.36 16.26
C ILE A 24 6.88 3.42 16.42
N GLU A 25 6.61 4.48 17.15
CA GLU A 25 7.61 5.54 17.39
C GLU A 25 8.86 5.01 18.07
N LYS A 26 8.70 4.17 19.09
CA LYS A 26 9.81 3.51 19.76
C LYS A 26 10.65 2.68 18.78
N MET A 27 9.99 1.87 17.96
CA MET A 27 10.65 1.03 16.97
C MET A 27 11.41 1.87 15.93
N LEU A 28 10.82 2.96 15.42
CA LEU A 28 11.48 3.87 14.48
C LEU A 28 12.73 4.51 15.09
N LYS A 29 12.65 4.98 16.36
CA LYS A 29 13.79 5.53 17.09
C LYS A 29 14.92 4.52 17.30
N GLU A 30 14.59 3.26 17.58
CA GLU A 30 15.57 2.16 17.68
C GLU A 30 16.34 1.90 16.35
N HIS A 31 15.78 2.38 15.23
CA HIS A 31 16.42 2.35 13.91
C HIS A 31 17.03 3.69 13.49
N GLY A 32 17.19 4.64 14.43
CA GLY A 32 17.82 5.93 14.19
C GLY A 32 16.93 6.97 13.51
N ILE A 33 15.62 6.77 13.48
CA ILE A 33 14.63 7.71 12.93
C ILE A 33 14.08 8.55 14.08
N GLU A 34 14.45 9.82 14.15
CA GLU A 34 14.06 10.72 15.23
C GLU A 34 12.90 11.65 14.86
N ASP A 35 12.85 12.07 13.59
CA ASP A 35 11.87 13.00 13.07
C ASP A 35 10.59 12.26 12.65
N ILE A 36 9.62 12.16 13.56
CA ILE A 36 8.38 11.38 13.40
C ILE A 36 7.18 12.31 13.63
N GLN A 37 6.21 12.28 12.72
CA GLN A 37 4.98 13.06 12.80
C GLN A 37 3.75 12.21 12.53
N TRP A 38 2.74 12.32 13.39
CA TRP A 38 1.39 11.85 13.16
C TRP A 38 0.46 13.01 12.85
N THR A 39 -0.28 12.92 11.76
CA THR A 39 -1.28 13.91 11.38
C THR A 39 -2.61 13.22 11.19
N THR A 40 -3.66 13.75 11.80
CA THR A 40 -5.04 13.27 11.58
C THR A 40 -5.87 14.39 10.98
N TYR A 41 -6.42 14.14 9.79
CA TYR A 41 -7.29 15.07 9.09
C TYR A 41 -8.49 14.34 8.50
N LYS A 42 -9.71 14.82 8.79
CA LYS A 42 -10.98 14.22 8.31
C LYS A 42 -11.06 12.71 8.55
N GLY A 43 -10.61 12.24 9.73
CA GLY A 43 -10.65 10.82 10.09
C GLY A 43 -9.59 9.93 9.41
N LYS A 44 -8.69 10.52 8.61
CA LYS A 44 -7.54 9.82 8.05
C LYS A 44 -6.30 10.17 8.86
N THR A 45 -5.62 9.16 9.36
CA THR A 45 -4.34 9.33 10.06
C THR A 45 -3.19 8.97 9.15
N VAL A 46 -2.17 9.79 9.19
CA VAL A 46 -0.94 9.65 8.39
C VAL A 46 0.25 9.71 9.33
N LEU A 47 1.15 8.77 9.21
CA LEU A 47 2.49 8.77 9.79
C LEU A 47 3.46 9.28 8.75
N LYS A 48 4.23 10.30 9.08
CA LYS A 48 5.39 10.77 8.29
C LYS A 48 6.64 10.65 9.15
N PHE A 49 7.77 10.28 8.52
CA PHE A 49 9.07 10.34 9.16
C PHE A 49 10.17 10.63 8.15
N LEU A 50 11.26 11.24 8.62
CA LEU A 50 12.43 11.58 7.82
C LEU A 50 13.53 10.54 8.00
N TRP A 51 14.10 10.10 6.87
CA TRP A 51 15.30 9.29 6.82
C TRP A 51 16.47 10.12 6.29
N LYS A 52 17.56 10.18 7.06
CA LYS A 52 18.77 10.88 6.67
C LYS A 52 19.72 9.89 5.96
N ILE A 53 20.12 10.25 4.76
CA ILE A 53 21.02 9.45 3.93
C ILE A 53 22.17 10.30 3.40
N GLN A 54 23.34 9.72 3.30
CA GLN A 54 24.48 10.36 2.65
C GLN A 54 24.66 9.80 1.23
N ILE A 55 24.47 10.66 0.22
CA ILE A 55 24.67 10.31 -1.19
C ILE A 55 25.83 11.15 -1.73
N GLN A 56 26.90 10.48 -2.14
CA GLN A 56 28.11 11.11 -2.69
C GLN A 56 28.68 12.21 -1.75
N GLY A 57 28.66 11.97 -0.43
CA GLY A 57 29.16 12.91 0.57
C GLY A 57 28.21 14.08 0.89
N VAL A 58 27.01 14.10 0.31
CA VAL A 58 25.96 15.09 0.61
C VAL A 58 24.87 14.46 1.44
N ASP A 59 24.57 15.08 2.59
CA ASP A 59 23.44 14.67 3.42
C ASP A 59 22.12 15.04 2.74
N LYS A 60 21.25 14.06 2.59
CA LYS A 60 19.91 14.22 2.04
C LYS A 60 18.88 13.66 3.01
N GLU A 61 17.67 14.20 2.95
CA GLU A 61 16.55 13.75 3.74
C GLU A 61 15.45 13.22 2.80
N ILE A 62 14.96 12.04 3.10
CA ILE A 62 13.83 11.43 2.39
C ILE A 62 12.68 11.32 3.37
N MET A 63 11.54 11.92 3.03
CA MET A 63 10.31 11.78 3.79
C MET A 63 9.55 10.54 3.33
N PHE A 64 9.17 9.69 4.27
CA PHE A 64 8.29 8.56 4.03
C PHE A 64 6.93 8.79 4.66
N GLN A 65 5.87 8.33 3.99
CA GLN A 65 4.50 8.50 4.42
C GLN A 65 3.75 7.17 4.43
N PHE A 66 3.02 6.92 5.53
CA PHE A 66 2.21 5.73 5.73
C PHE A 66 0.84 6.09 6.29
N SER A 67 -0.15 5.28 5.95
CA SER A 67 -1.48 5.38 6.56
C SER A 67 -1.92 4.02 7.07
N PRO A 68 -2.50 3.91 8.28
CA PRO A 68 -3.15 2.69 8.72
C PRO A 68 -4.24 2.29 7.72
N PRO A 69 -4.32 1.02 7.30
CA PRO A 69 -5.34 0.59 6.35
C PRO A 69 -6.75 0.73 6.95
N LEU A 70 -7.72 1.14 6.14
CA LEU A 70 -9.13 1.15 6.55
C LEU A 70 -9.67 -0.28 6.51
N ILE A 71 -10.11 -0.80 7.65
CA ILE A 71 -10.65 -2.15 7.77
C ILE A 71 -12.11 -2.07 8.21
N PRO A 72 -13.05 -2.01 7.25
CA PRO A 72 -14.47 -1.97 7.57
C PRO A 72 -14.93 -3.31 8.15
N SER A 73 -15.73 -3.24 9.18
CA SER A 73 -16.39 -4.39 9.79
C SER A 73 -17.86 -4.08 10.08
N VAL A 74 -18.66 -5.13 10.27
CA VAL A 74 -20.06 -5.00 10.62
C VAL A 74 -20.26 -5.59 12.01
N LYS A 75 -20.71 -4.76 12.95
CA LYS A 75 -21.08 -5.18 14.30
C LYS A 75 -22.59 -5.14 14.46
N ARG A 76 -23.13 -6.01 15.33
CA ARG A 76 -24.51 -5.89 15.79
C ARG A 76 -24.53 -4.91 16.98
N SER A 77 -25.37 -3.90 16.91
CA SER A 77 -25.61 -2.95 17.99
C SER A 77 -27.05 -2.99 18.42
N TRP A 78 -27.29 -2.95 19.73
CA TRP A 78 -28.63 -2.85 20.32
C TRP A 78 -29.07 -1.39 20.32
N THR A 79 -30.21 -1.09 19.69
CA THR A 79 -30.74 0.29 19.59
C THR A 79 -31.77 0.64 20.68
N GLY A 80 -31.97 -0.24 21.67
CA GLY A 80 -33.04 -0.14 22.67
C GLY A 80 -34.30 -0.88 22.28
N VAL A 81 -34.52 -1.22 21.01
CA VAL A 81 -35.66 -1.91 20.46
C VAL A 81 -35.31 -3.19 19.74
N ARG A 82 -34.24 -3.11 18.90
CA ARG A 82 -33.80 -4.23 18.07
C ARG A 82 -32.30 -4.21 17.85
N TYR A 83 -31.73 -5.33 17.39
CA TYR A 83 -30.36 -5.39 16.93
C TYR A 83 -30.23 -4.89 15.49
N GLU A 84 -29.39 -3.89 15.28
CA GLU A 84 -29.05 -3.37 13.96
C GLU A 84 -27.59 -3.69 13.60
N ARG A 85 -27.32 -3.79 12.29
CA ARG A 85 -25.95 -3.92 11.77
C ARG A 85 -25.39 -2.54 11.56
N ILE A 86 -24.31 -2.22 12.27
CA ILE A 86 -23.58 -0.97 12.10
C ILE A 86 -22.21 -1.25 11.46
N HIS A 87 -21.82 -0.40 10.53
CA HIS A 87 -20.49 -0.42 9.95
C HIS A 87 -19.53 0.32 10.89
N VAL A 88 -18.45 -0.33 11.25
CA VAL A 88 -17.39 0.23 12.10
C VAL A 88 -16.03 0.00 11.48
N ASN A 89 -15.11 0.91 11.69
CA ASN A 89 -13.71 0.67 11.36
C ASN A 89 -13.02 -0.06 12.52
N LEU A 90 -12.26 -1.08 12.21
CA LEU A 90 -11.42 -1.78 13.19
C LEU A 90 -10.10 -1.03 13.38
N GLU A 91 -10.16 0.14 14.01
CA GLU A 91 -9.04 1.05 14.14
C GLU A 91 -7.83 0.40 14.83
N ALA A 92 -8.01 -0.25 15.97
CA ALA A 92 -6.94 -0.95 16.68
C ALA A 92 -6.26 -2.01 15.81
N THR A 93 -7.03 -2.75 15.01
CA THR A 93 -6.52 -3.73 14.05
C THR A 93 -5.71 -3.04 12.94
N SER A 94 -6.17 -1.90 12.43
CA SER A 94 -5.49 -1.11 11.40
C SER A 94 -4.10 -0.68 11.84
N TYR A 95 -3.97 -0.16 13.06
CA TYR A 95 -2.67 0.24 13.62
C TYR A 95 -1.75 -0.96 13.88
N ARG A 96 -2.29 -2.11 14.34
CA ARG A 96 -1.47 -3.33 14.52
C ARG A 96 -0.94 -3.86 13.20
N LEU A 97 -1.73 -3.82 12.13
CA LEU A 97 -1.26 -4.19 10.79
C LEU A 97 -0.14 -3.25 10.31
N LEU A 98 -0.29 -1.94 10.50
CA LEU A 98 0.77 -0.99 10.16
C LEU A 98 2.05 -1.26 10.97
N TRP A 99 1.93 -1.54 12.28
CA TRP A 99 3.07 -1.88 13.13
C TRP A 99 3.81 -3.12 12.61
N HIS A 100 3.11 -4.20 12.30
CA HIS A 100 3.73 -5.42 11.76
C HIS A 100 4.37 -5.19 10.39
N TYR A 101 3.72 -4.41 9.53
CA TYR A 101 4.25 -4.04 8.23
C TYR A 101 5.58 -3.29 8.37
N LEU A 102 5.62 -2.23 9.16
CA LEU A 102 6.83 -1.45 9.41
C LEU A 102 7.92 -2.28 10.07
N LYS A 103 7.57 -3.10 11.05
CA LYS A 103 8.52 -3.99 11.72
C LYS A 103 9.21 -4.90 10.71
N ASN A 104 8.47 -5.59 9.86
CA ASN A 104 9.04 -6.52 8.90
C ASN A 104 9.98 -5.80 7.91
N LYS A 105 9.61 -4.60 7.44
CA LYS A 105 10.43 -3.80 6.55
C LYS A 105 11.72 -3.32 7.23
N LEU A 106 11.63 -2.79 8.44
CA LEU A 106 12.80 -2.34 9.20
C LEU A 106 13.74 -3.50 9.57
N GLU A 107 13.21 -4.67 9.87
CA GLU A 107 14.00 -5.89 10.08
C GLU A 107 14.75 -6.29 8.80
N ALA A 108 14.10 -6.22 7.62
CA ALA A 108 14.76 -6.50 6.35
C ALA A 108 15.95 -5.55 6.10
N VAL A 109 15.78 -4.26 6.38
CA VAL A 109 16.85 -3.27 6.29
C VAL A 109 17.96 -3.57 7.30
N ARG A 110 17.61 -3.84 8.56
CA ARG A 110 18.56 -4.13 9.64
C ARG A 110 19.46 -5.32 9.34
N TRP A 111 18.94 -6.35 8.69
CA TRP A 111 19.66 -7.55 8.34
C TRP A 111 20.32 -7.49 6.95
N GLY A 112 20.25 -6.33 6.29
CA GLY A 112 20.91 -6.10 5.00
C GLY A 112 20.28 -6.85 3.83
N LEU A 113 19.00 -7.28 3.96
CA LEU A 113 18.26 -7.90 2.86
C LEU A 113 17.94 -6.87 1.77
N GLU A 114 17.67 -5.62 2.19
CA GLU A 114 17.43 -4.51 1.29
C GLU A 114 17.89 -3.20 1.94
N SER A 115 18.11 -2.14 1.13
CA SER A 115 18.39 -0.80 1.65
C SER A 115 17.09 -0.09 2.06
N MET A 116 17.18 0.89 2.95
CA MET A 116 16.03 1.67 3.42
C MET A 116 15.28 2.34 2.25
N GLU A 117 16.04 2.90 1.31
CA GLU A 117 15.48 3.62 0.16
C GLU A 117 14.66 2.70 -0.73
N LYS A 118 15.15 1.49 -1.00
CA LYS A 118 14.46 0.52 -1.86
C LYS A 118 13.26 -0.10 -1.15
N GLU A 119 13.43 -0.51 0.12
CA GLU A 119 12.36 -1.13 0.90
C GLU A 119 11.16 -0.21 1.09
N PHE A 120 11.41 1.10 1.20
CA PHE A 120 10.37 2.11 1.43
C PHE A 120 10.06 2.99 0.21
N LEU A 121 10.65 2.72 -0.96
CA LEU A 121 10.54 3.57 -2.16
C LEU A 121 9.10 3.99 -2.50
N SER A 122 8.16 3.05 -2.46
CA SER A 122 6.76 3.33 -2.77
C SER A 122 6.10 4.35 -1.83
N HIS A 123 6.66 4.50 -0.64
CA HIS A 123 6.18 5.40 0.42
C HIS A 123 6.96 6.72 0.48
N ALA A 124 7.99 6.89 -0.35
CA ALA A 124 8.74 8.14 -0.42
C ALA A 124 7.86 9.27 -0.95
N VAL A 125 7.85 10.39 -0.24
CA VAL A 125 7.09 11.59 -0.61
C VAL A 125 7.85 12.37 -1.67
N VAL A 126 7.14 12.76 -2.73
CA VAL A 126 7.65 13.59 -3.81
C VAL A 126 6.76 14.81 -3.97
N SER A 127 7.36 15.96 -4.23
CA SER A 127 6.64 17.20 -4.51
C SER A 127 6.38 17.31 -6.02
N LEU A 128 5.13 17.56 -6.38
CA LEU A 128 4.72 17.81 -7.76
C LEU A 128 4.98 19.29 -8.14
N PRO A 129 5.04 19.63 -9.45
CA PRO A 129 5.25 21.00 -9.90
C PRO A 129 4.18 21.99 -9.42
N ASN A 130 2.98 21.51 -9.08
CA ASN A 130 1.88 22.32 -8.52
C ASN A 130 1.97 22.52 -7.00
N GLY A 131 3.08 22.08 -6.35
CA GLY A 131 3.28 22.17 -4.91
C GLY A 131 2.54 21.12 -4.08
N GLN A 132 1.81 20.19 -4.70
CA GLN A 132 1.19 19.07 -3.98
C GLN A 132 2.22 17.99 -3.67
N GLU A 133 2.04 17.34 -2.52
CA GLU A 133 2.82 16.17 -2.13
C GLU A 133 2.04 14.90 -2.48
N THR A 134 2.76 13.90 -2.98
CA THR A 134 2.24 12.56 -3.25
C THR A 134 3.32 11.54 -2.94
N THR A 135 3.00 10.26 -2.87
CA THR A 135 4.01 9.21 -2.75
C THR A 135 4.41 8.67 -4.12
N VAL A 136 5.62 8.10 -4.20
CA VAL A 136 6.09 7.43 -5.42
C VAL A 136 5.10 6.34 -5.86
N GLY A 137 4.55 5.58 -4.90
CA GLY A 137 3.57 4.53 -5.17
C GLY A 137 2.29 5.07 -5.82
N GLU A 138 1.70 6.14 -5.25
CA GLU A 138 0.52 6.80 -5.82
C GLU A 138 0.79 7.34 -7.22
N ARG A 139 1.98 7.89 -7.45
CA ARG A 139 2.37 8.39 -8.77
C ARG A 139 2.49 7.27 -9.81
N ILE A 140 3.06 6.13 -9.44
CA ILE A 140 3.14 4.95 -10.30
C ILE A 140 1.74 4.43 -10.61
N GLU A 141 0.84 4.33 -9.62
CA GLU A 141 -0.55 3.91 -9.84
C GLU A 141 -1.29 4.83 -10.80
N GLU A 142 -1.07 6.14 -10.70
CA GLU A 142 -1.66 7.12 -11.61
C GLU A 142 -1.19 6.89 -13.06
N VAL A 143 0.12 6.64 -13.27
CA VAL A 143 0.66 6.31 -14.59
C VAL A 143 0.03 5.03 -15.13
N TYR A 144 -0.09 3.98 -14.32
CA TYR A 144 -0.72 2.73 -14.75
C TYR A 144 -2.20 2.89 -15.12
N ARG A 145 -2.94 3.76 -14.45
CA ARG A 145 -4.34 4.06 -14.81
C ARG A 145 -4.46 4.78 -16.16
N GLN A 146 -3.45 5.56 -16.55
CA GLN A 146 -3.43 6.27 -17.83
C GLN A 146 -3.00 5.38 -18.99
N VAL A 147 -2.24 4.31 -18.71
CA VAL A 147 -1.82 3.34 -19.71
C VAL A 147 -2.95 2.35 -19.96
N SER A 148 -3.71 2.54 -21.04
CA SER A 148 -4.88 1.72 -21.41
C SER A 148 -4.54 0.34 -21.97
N SER A 149 -3.28 -0.08 -22.02
CA SER A 149 -2.85 -1.42 -22.45
C SER A 149 -1.68 -1.88 -21.62
N PRO A 150 -1.62 -3.14 -21.18
CA PRO A 150 -0.44 -3.68 -20.54
C PRO A 150 0.74 -3.63 -21.50
N ALA A 151 1.85 -3.06 -21.06
CA ALA A 151 3.10 -2.96 -21.81
C ALA A 151 3.78 -4.33 -22.08
N LEU A 152 3.11 -5.42 -21.85
CA LEU A 152 3.48 -6.75 -22.30
C LEU A 152 2.96 -6.90 -23.73
N GLY A 153 3.82 -6.58 -24.69
CA GLY A 153 3.53 -6.65 -26.13
C GLY A 153 3.26 -8.05 -26.63
N TYR A 154 2.13 -8.61 -26.26
CA TYR A 154 1.48 -9.60 -27.10
C TYR A 154 0.70 -8.83 -28.17
N GLN A 155 1.37 -8.47 -29.26
CA GLN A 155 0.70 -8.22 -30.52
C GLN A 155 0.00 -9.54 -30.87
N LYS A 156 -1.31 -9.53 -30.75
CA LYS A 156 -2.14 -10.57 -31.34
C LYS A 156 -1.93 -10.40 -32.84
N GLU A 157 -1.01 -11.18 -33.42
CA GLU A 157 -1.01 -11.37 -34.89
C GLU A 157 -2.36 -11.93 -35.23
N GLU A 158 -3.22 -11.10 -35.80
CA GLU A 158 -4.38 -11.57 -36.56
C GLU A 158 -3.82 -12.34 -37.74
N SER A 159 -3.80 -13.67 -37.61
CA SER A 159 -3.57 -14.55 -38.71
C SER A 159 -4.68 -14.29 -39.75
N LYS A 160 -4.36 -13.53 -40.79
CA LYS A 160 -5.15 -13.49 -42.01
C LYS A 160 -5.22 -14.92 -42.58
N ILE A 161 -6.33 -15.59 -42.34
CA ILE A 161 -6.70 -16.79 -43.09
C ILE A 161 -6.90 -16.29 -44.49
N VAL A 162 -5.91 -16.55 -45.36
CA VAL A 162 -6.07 -16.43 -46.81
C VAL A 162 -6.95 -17.59 -47.19
N GLU A 163 -8.21 -17.30 -47.54
CA GLU A 163 -9.08 -18.26 -48.21
C GLU A 163 -8.40 -18.65 -49.54
N GLY A 164 -7.82 -19.86 -49.58
CA GLY A 164 -7.30 -20.47 -50.79
C GLY A 164 -8.45 -20.92 -51.65
N GLU A 165 -8.59 -20.32 -52.83
CA GLU A 165 -9.43 -20.84 -53.92
C GLU A 165 -9.05 -22.31 -54.24
N VAL A 166 -10.02 -23.19 -54.09
CA VAL A 166 -9.91 -24.58 -54.61
C VAL A 166 -10.13 -24.52 -56.09
N VAL A 167 -9.06 -24.64 -56.87
CA VAL A 167 -9.14 -24.87 -58.33
C VAL A 167 -9.44 -26.35 -58.52
N GLU A 168 -10.66 -26.64 -58.90
CA GLU A 168 -11.02 -28.02 -59.47
C GLU A 168 -10.33 -28.22 -60.81
N GLU A 169 -9.35 -29.06 -60.82
CA GLU A 169 -8.76 -29.61 -62.04
C GLU A 169 -9.66 -30.76 -62.58
N ASN A 170 -10.47 -30.43 -63.57
CA ASN A 170 -11.18 -31.47 -64.39
C ASN A 170 -10.17 -32.18 -65.27
N GLN A 171 -9.98 -33.46 -65.02
CA GLN A 171 -9.35 -34.38 -66.00
C GLN A 171 -10.40 -34.99 -66.88
N ALA A 172 -10.18 -34.79 -68.18
CA ALA A 172 -10.83 -35.56 -69.28
C ALA A 172 -10.07 -36.88 -69.52
#